data_480398d32315b99597ea158b3c164cc8
#
_entry.id   480398d32315b99597ea158b3c164cc8
#
_cell.length_a   1.000
_cell.length_b   1.000
_cell.length_c   1.000
_cell.angle_alpha   90.00
_cell.angle_beta   90.00
_cell.angle_gamma   90.00
#
_symmetry.space_group_name_H-M   'P 1'
#
loop_
_entity.id
_entity.type
_entity.pdbx_description
1 polymer ?
#
loop_
_entity_poly.entity_id
_entity_poly.type
_entity_poly.pdbx_seq_one_letter_code
_entity_poly.pdbx_strand_id
1 'polypeptide(L)'
;PPGVPAGTRNYITPQGYARLRAELLDLIDNERPKVVEAVHWAARNGDRSENGDYLYGKKRLREIDRRIRFLTKRLEIAEVTDPAVHHGKDQVFFGATVTYADEAGVERSVTILGIDEAESAKGQVSWISPVARALLKTREGDTARLVTPAGTQDIEVIRVSYPAPGPG
;
A
#
# COMPACT_ATOMS: atom_id res chain seq x y z
N PRO A 1 -5.76 -3.29 8.22
CA PRO A 1 -5.36 -2.39 7.14
C PRO A 1 -6.45 -1.37 6.87
N PRO A 2 -6.07 -0.16 6.44
CA PRO A 2 -7.05 0.89 6.19
C PRO A 2 -8.01 0.51 5.07
N GLY A 3 -9.26 0.88 5.22
CA GLY A 3 -10.26 0.68 4.18
C GLY A 3 -10.10 1.70 3.06
N VAL A 4 -10.58 1.34 1.87
CA VAL A 4 -10.69 2.27 0.77
C VAL A 4 -11.92 3.15 1.01
N PRO A 5 -11.78 4.50 0.98
CA PRO A 5 -12.93 5.37 1.20
C PRO A 5 -14.06 5.08 0.19
N ALA A 6 -15.30 5.12 0.67
CA ALA A 6 -16.46 4.85 -0.17
C ALA A 6 -16.54 5.85 -1.34
N GLY A 7 -16.87 5.37 -2.52
CA GLY A 7 -17.02 6.18 -3.72
C GLY A 7 -15.71 6.63 -4.35
N THR A 8 -14.56 6.24 -3.81
CA THR A 8 -13.25 6.57 -4.38
C THR A 8 -12.64 5.36 -5.08
N ARG A 9 -11.75 5.64 -6.04
CA ARG A 9 -11.03 4.62 -6.76
C ARG A 9 -9.85 4.13 -5.92
N ASN A 10 -9.51 2.87 -6.05
CA ASN A 10 -8.37 2.28 -5.34
C ASN A 10 -7.14 2.30 -6.26
N TYR A 11 -6.47 3.46 -6.31
CA TYR A 11 -5.29 3.64 -7.15
C TYR A 11 -4.13 2.81 -6.64
N ILE A 12 -3.44 2.16 -7.57
CA ILE A 12 -2.25 1.36 -7.29
C ILE A 12 -1.33 1.40 -8.51
N THR A 13 -0.02 1.36 -8.28
CA THR A 13 0.93 1.28 -9.39
C THR A 13 0.94 -0.12 -10.01
N PRO A 14 1.44 -0.27 -11.26
CA PRO A 14 1.62 -1.59 -11.86
C PRO A 14 2.48 -2.53 -11.00
N GLN A 15 3.53 -2.01 -10.37
CA GLN A 15 4.42 -2.78 -9.50
C GLN A 15 3.71 -3.23 -8.23
N GLY A 16 2.91 -2.34 -7.62
CA GLY A 16 2.12 -2.66 -6.44
C GLY A 16 1.06 -3.72 -6.74
N TYR A 17 0.37 -3.58 -7.87
CA TYR A 17 -0.61 -4.57 -8.31
C TYR A 17 0.03 -5.95 -8.51
N ALA A 18 1.17 -5.99 -9.20
CA ALA A 18 1.89 -7.24 -9.44
C ALA A 18 2.33 -7.89 -8.13
N ARG A 19 2.78 -7.10 -7.17
CA ARG A 19 3.20 -7.61 -5.85
C ARG A 19 2.05 -8.21 -5.06
N LEU A 20 0.90 -7.54 -5.01
CA LEU A 20 -0.29 -8.08 -4.34
C LEU A 20 -0.78 -9.37 -5.02
N ARG A 21 -0.76 -9.38 -6.36
CA ARG A 21 -1.16 -10.57 -7.12
C ARG A 21 -0.22 -11.73 -6.87
N ALA A 22 1.08 -11.49 -6.81
CA ALA A 22 2.07 -12.53 -6.53
C ALA A 22 1.87 -13.11 -5.12
N GLU A 23 1.59 -12.26 -4.13
CA GLU A 23 1.29 -12.73 -2.77
C GLU A 23 0.03 -13.62 -2.77
N LEU A 24 -1.02 -13.19 -3.46
CA LEU A 24 -2.27 -13.96 -3.54
C LEU A 24 -2.03 -15.34 -4.14
N LEU A 25 -1.31 -15.40 -5.26
CA LEU A 25 -1.02 -16.68 -5.93
C LEU A 25 -0.15 -17.59 -5.07
N ASP A 26 0.83 -17.03 -4.35
CA ASP A 26 1.66 -17.79 -3.44
C ASP A 26 0.85 -18.39 -2.27
N LEU A 27 -0.06 -17.61 -1.71
CA LEU A 27 -0.94 -18.09 -0.65
C LEU A 27 -1.83 -19.26 -1.13
N ILE A 28 -2.40 -19.13 -2.33
CA ILE A 28 -3.31 -20.14 -2.88
C ILE A 28 -2.55 -21.40 -3.31
N ASP A 29 -1.44 -21.23 -4.01
CA ASP A 29 -0.76 -22.34 -4.69
C ASP A 29 0.29 -23.04 -3.83
N ASN A 30 0.88 -22.33 -2.85
CA ASN A 30 1.98 -22.85 -2.05
C ASN A 30 1.69 -22.91 -0.56
N GLU A 31 1.40 -21.76 0.03
CA GLU A 31 1.27 -21.63 1.50
C GLU A 31 0.07 -22.42 2.03
N ARG A 32 -1.11 -22.21 1.44
CA ARG A 32 -2.32 -22.87 1.91
C ARG A 32 -2.25 -24.41 1.80
N PRO A 33 -1.82 -24.99 0.66
CA PRO A 33 -1.69 -26.43 0.56
C PRO A 33 -0.74 -27.04 1.60
N LYS A 34 0.37 -26.37 1.90
CA LYS A 34 1.33 -26.83 2.91
C LYS A 34 0.71 -26.85 4.30
N VAL A 35 -0.04 -25.82 4.66
CA VAL A 35 -0.69 -25.75 5.97
C VAL A 35 -1.81 -26.78 6.08
N VAL A 36 -2.60 -26.99 5.02
CA VAL A 36 -3.63 -28.01 4.97
C VAL A 36 -3.02 -29.39 5.21
N GLU A 37 -1.92 -29.69 4.54
CA GLU A 37 -1.23 -30.99 4.71
C GLU A 37 -0.70 -31.16 6.14
N ALA A 38 -0.09 -30.10 6.70
CA ALA A 38 0.40 -30.12 8.08
C ALA A 38 -0.72 -30.34 9.09
N VAL A 39 -1.90 -29.73 8.87
CA VAL A 39 -3.08 -29.93 9.73
C VAL A 39 -3.57 -31.38 9.64
N HIS A 40 -3.63 -31.94 8.44
CA HIS A 40 -4.04 -33.34 8.26
C HIS A 40 -3.09 -34.30 8.98
N TRP A 41 -1.79 -34.06 8.86
CA TRP A 41 -0.78 -34.87 9.54
C TRP A 41 -0.94 -34.79 11.07
N ALA A 42 -1.08 -33.56 11.62
CA ALA A 42 -1.23 -33.34 13.04
C ALA A 42 -2.52 -33.98 13.59
N ALA A 43 -3.61 -33.91 12.80
CA ALA A 43 -4.89 -34.49 13.21
C ALA A 43 -4.82 -36.01 13.33
N ARG A 44 -3.93 -36.68 12.55
CA ARG A 44 -3.75 -38.14 12.62
C ARG A 44 -2.81 -38.56 13.75
N ASN A 45 -1.98 -37.67 14.27
CA ASN A 45 -0.89 -38.00 15.19
C ASN A 45 -1.11 -37.50 16.62
N GLY A 46 -2.36 -37.32 17.05
CA GLY A 46 -2.65 -36.92 18.40
C GLY A 46 -4.10 -36.50 18.64
N ASP A 47 -4.40 -36.16 19.91
CA ASP A 47 -5.68 -35.63 20.30
C ASP A 47 -5.76 -34.16 19.79
N ARG A 48 -6.78 -33.88 19.00
CA ARG A 48 -6.97 -32.55 18.39
C ARG A 48 -7.10 -31.42 19.41
N SER A 49 -7.72 -31.67 20.55
CA SER A 49 -7.94 -30.65 21.57
C SER A 49 -6.67 -30.24 22.30
N GLU A 50 -5.67 -31.11 22.36
CA GLU A 50 -4.39 -30.90 23.05
C GLU A 50 -3.19 -30.80 22.10
N ASN A 51 -3.42 -31.00 20.80
CA ASN A 51 -2.37 -31.02 19.81
C ASN A 51 -2.03 -29.58 19.36
N GLY A 52 -0.91 -29.06 19.87
CA GLY A 52 -0.45 -27.70 19.55
C GLY A 52 -0.22 -27.48 18.07
N ASP A 53 0.32 -28.46 17.35
CA ASP A 53 0.55 -28.35 15.90
C ASP A 53 -0.77 -28.26 15.13
N TYR A 54 -1.77 -29.05 15.55
CA TYR A 54 -3.10 -28.97 14.95
C TYR A 54 -3.75 -27.61 15.17
N LEU A 55 -3.73 -27.11 16.40
CA LEU A 55 -4.32 -25.81 16.77
C LEU A 55 -3.61 -24.67 16.06
N TYR A 56 -2.29 -24.69 16.02
CA TYR A 56 -1.50 -23.68 15.30
C TYR A 56 -1.83 -23.68 13.80
N GLY A 57 -1.88 -24.86 13.19
CA GLY A 57 -2.20 -24.99 11.78
C GLY A 57 -3.59 -24.48 11.44
N LYS A 58 -4.59 -24.78 12.29
CA LYS A 58 -5.96 -24.30 12.11
C LYS A 58 -6.02 -22.78 12.19
N LYS A 59 -5.30 -22.18 13.15
CA LYS A 59 -5.21 -20.73 13.29
C LYS A 59 -4.56 -20.11 12.05
N ARG A 60 -3.43 -20.68 11.60
CA ARG A 60 -2.71 -20.19 10.41
C ARG A 60 -3.60 -20.27 9.17
N LEU A 61 -4.37 -21.34 9.02
CA LEU A 61 -5.28 -21.51 7.89
C LEU A 61 -6.35 -20.40 7.85
N ARG A 62 -6.90 -20.04 9.01
CA ARG A 62 -7.85 -18.92 9.09
C ARG A 62 -7.22 -17.59 8.70
N GLU A 63 -5.96 -17.34 9.11
CA GLU A 63 -5.22 -16.14 8.74
C GLU A 63 -4.99 -16.08 7.23
N ILE A 64 -4.57 -17.20 6.63
CA ILE A 64 -4.37 -17.31 5.18
C ILE A 64 -5.67 -17.03 4.44
N ASP A 65 -6.78 -17.63 4.86
CA ASP A 65 -8.07 -17.45 4.20
C ASP A 65 -8.56 -16.00 4.28
N ARG A 66 -8.35 -15.34 5.42
CA ARG A 66 -8.66 -13.89 5.55
C ARG A 66 -7.80 -13.06 4.61
N ARG A 67 -6.50 -13.36 4.52
CA ARG A 67 -5.59 -12.62 3.64
C ARG A 67 -5.95 -12.82 2.16
N ILE A 68 -6.32 -14.05 1.78
CA ILE A 68 -6.78 -14.36 0.42
C ILE A 68 -8.02 -13.52 0.08
N ARG A 69 -9.00 -13.48 0.97
CA ARG A 69 -10.22 -12.68 0.75
C ARG A 69 -9.91 -11.19 0.63
N PHE A 70 -9.04 -10.68 1.50
CA PHE A 70 -8.61 -9.28 1.46
C PHE A 70 -7.93 -8.94 0.13
N LEU A 71 -6.92 -9.73 -0.27
CA LEU A 71 -6.19 -9.49 -1.51
C LEU A 71 -7.09 -9.59 -2.75
N THR A 72 -7.95 -10.60 -2.79
CA THR A 72 -8.92 -10.76 -3.89
C THR A 72 -9.78 -9.52 -4.05
N LYS A 73 -10.32 -9.02 -2.95
CA LYS A 73 -11.17 -7.82 -2.96
C LYS A 73 -10.41 -6.57 -3.40
N ARG A 74 -9.19 -6.39 -2.88
CA ARG A 74 -8.36 -5.24 -3.23
C ARG A 74 -7.98 -5.24 -4.70
N LEU A 75 -7.66 -6.41 -5.26
CA LEU A 75 -7.33 -6.53 -6.68
C LEU A 75 -8.55 -6.29 -7.57
N GLU A 76 -9.73 -6.72 -7.15
CA GLU A 76 -10.98 -6.48 -7.89
C GLU A 76 -11.30 -5.00 -8.04
N ILE A 77 -11.08 -4.21 -6.99
CA ILE A 77 -11.40 -2.77 -7.00
C ILE A 77 -10.21 -1.90 -7.41
N ALA A 78 -9.05 -2.51 -7.69
CA ALA A 78 -7.84 -1.77 -8.02
C ALA A 78 -7.97 -1.05 -9.35
N GLU A 79 -7.49 0.20 -9.38
CA GLU A 79 -7.30 0.96 -10.61
C GLU A 79 -5.82 1.17 -10.80
N VAL A 80 -5.25 0.41 -11.74
CA VAL A 80 -3.80 0.46 -11.99
C VAL A 80 -3.47 1.74 -12.74
N THR A 81 -2.61 2.55 -12.12
CA THR A 81 -2.21 3.85 -12.63
C THR A 81 -0.69 3.93 -12.67
N ASP A 82 -0.13 4.12 -13.85
CA ASP A 82 1.32 4.22 -14.03
C ASP A 82 1.77 5.66 -13.80
N PRO A 83 2.58 5.93 -12.74
CA PRO A 83 3.07 7.28 -12.47
C PRO A 83 3.88 7.89 -13.62
N ALA A 84 4.48 7.06 -14.47
CA ALA A 84 5.31 7.52 -15.58
C ALA A 84 4.53 8.35 -16.61
N VAL A 85 3.19 8.25 -16.65
CA VAL A 85 2.37 9.08 -17.55
C VAL A 85 2.48 10.57 -17.23
N HIS A 86 2.89 10.91 -15.99
CA HIS A 86 3.08 12.28 -15.56
C HIS A 86 4.53 12.75 -15.60
N HIS A 87 5.44 11.94 -16.17
CA HIS A 87 6.86 12.28 -16.22
C HIS A 87 7.08 13.69 -16.82
N GLY A 88 7.87 14.49 -16.12
CA GLY A 88 8.17 15.86 -16.54
C GLY A 88 7.18 16.91 -16.06
N LYS A 89 6.06 16.54 -15.45
CA LYS A 89 5.10 17.51 -14.91
C LYS A 89 5.55 18.06 -13.57
N ASP A 90 5.20 19.32 -13.30
CA ASP A 90 5.47 19.99 -12.04
C ASP A 90 4.29 19.97 -11.07
N GLN A 91 3.20 19.34 -11.46
CA GLN A 91 1.99 19.22 -10.65
C GLN A 91 1.92 17.85 -9.97
N VAL A 92 1.41 17.85 -8.74
CA VAL A 92 1.33 16.63 -7.90
C VAL A 92 0.06 15.84 -8.21
N PHE A 93 0.26 14.63 -8.70
CA PHE A 93 -0.77 13.62 -8.88
C PHE A 93 -0.33 12.31 -8.21
N PHE A 94 -1.18 11.30 -8.25
CA PHE A 94 -0.82 9.96 -7.77
C PHE A 94 0.51 9.50 -8.40
N GLY A 95 1.39 8.97 -7.56
CA GLY A 95 2.70 8.46 -8.00
C GLY A 95 3.82 9.49 -7.94
N ALA A 96 3.52 10.75 -7.64
CA ALA A 96 4.54 11.79 -7.52
C ALA A 96 5.48 11.55 -6.33
N THR A 97 6.75 11.88 -6.52
CA THR A 97 7.67 12.10 -5.41
C THR A 97 7.77 13.62 -5.22
N VAL A 98 7.43 14.07 -4.03
CA VAL A 98 7.35 15.49 -3.70
C VAL A 98 8.33 15.82 -2.60
N THR A 99 9.21 16.80 -2.86
CA THR A 99 10.04 17.42 -1.81
C THR A 99 9.31 18.67 -1.34
N TYR A 100 9.08 18.78 -0.05
CA TYR A 100 8.43 19.94 0.55
C TYR A 100 9.19 20.39 1.79
N ALA A 101 9.07 21.68 2.12
CA ALA A 101 9.68 22.27 3.30
C ALA A 101 8.61 22.64 4.32
N ASP A 102 8.87 22.38 5.60
CA ASP A 102 7.99 22.83 6.68
C ASP A 102 8.30 24.30 7.06
N GLU A 103 7.58 24.83 8.06
CA GLU A 103 7.75 26.21 8.52
C GLU A 103 9.15 26.48 9.10
N ALA A 104 9.84 25.45 9.58
CA ALA A 104 11.22 25.55 10.06
C ALA A 104 12.26 25.45 8.93
N GLY A 105 11.82 25.27 7.68
CA GLY A 105 12.69 25.12 6.53
C GLY A 105 13.26 23.70 6.35
N VAL A 106 12.80 22.74 7.14
CA VAL A 106 13.26 21.35 7.01
C VAL A 106 12.60 20.72 5.80
N GLU A 107 13.42 20.18 4.89
CA GLU A 107 12.92 19.51 3.69
C GLU A 107 12.72 18.02 3.94
N ARG A 108 11.63 17.51 3.37
CA ARG A 108 11.29 16.08 3.39
C ARG A 108 10.81 15.68 2.01
N SER A 109 11.03 14.42 1.65
CA SER A 109 10.51 13.86 0.40
C SER A 109 9.57 12.70 0.70
N VAL A 110 8.43 12.68 0.01
CA VAL A 110 7.46 11.58 0.08
C VAL A 110 7.06 11.17 -1.32
N THR A 111 6.78 9.89 -1.51
CA THR A 111 6.20 9.37 -2.74
C THR A 111 4.77 8.93 -2.47
N ILE A 112 3.82 9.45 -3.26
CA ILE A 112 2.38 9.19 -3.05
C ILE A 112 1.98 7.96 -3.84
N LEU A 113 1.62 6.91 -3.12
CA LEU A 113 1.29 5.61 -3.71
C LEU A 113 -0.06 5.10 -3.21
N GLY A 114 -0.39 3.86 -3.58
CA GLY A 114 -1.64 3.21 -3.17
C GLY A 114 -1.65 2.79 -1.70
N ILE A 115 -2.84 2.61 -1.16
CA ILE A 115 -3.06 2.27 0.25
C ILE A 115 -2.31 0.99 0.64
N ASP A 116 -2.32 -0.01 -0.25
CA ASP A 116 -1.77 -1.34 0.04
C ASP A 116 -0.32 -1.50 -0.40
N GLU A 117 0.29 -0.48 -1.01
CA GLU A 117 1.67 -0.57 -1.52
C GLU A 117 2.64 0.37 -0.82
N ALA A 118 2.14 1.45 -0.21
CA ALA A 118 2.99 2.47 0.40
C ALA A 118 3.70 1.93 1.65
N GLU A 119 5.02 2.12 1.70
CA GLU A 119 5.86 1.70 2.82
C GLU A 119 6.51 2.92 3.45
N SER A 120 6.10 3.26 4.69
CA SER A 120 6.58 4.46 5.38
C SER A 120 8.10 4.45 5.59
N ALA A 121 8.69 3.27 5.79
CA ALA A 121 10.15 3.14 5.95
C ALA A 121 10.92 3.56 4.68
N LYS A 122 10.25 3.59 3.52
CA LYS A 122 10.84 4.02 2.24
C LYS A 122 10.42 5.44 1.86
N GLY A 123 9.85 6.21 2.78
CA GLY A 123 9.35 7.55 2.48
C GLY A 123 8.09 7.55 1.63
N GLN A 124 7.37 6.45 1.57
CA GLN A 124 6.14 6.33 0.80
C GLN A 124 4.93 6.57 1.69
N VAL A 125 3.95 7.28 1.15
CA VAL A 125 2.70 7.59 1.86
C VAL A 125 1.52 7.22 0.97
N SER A 126 0.41 6.83 1.58
CA SER A 126 -0.78 6.56 0.80
C SER A 126 -1.41 7.88 0.32
N TRP A 127 -2.10 7.82 -0.82
CA TRP A 127 -2.76 9.00 -1.39
C TRP A 127 -3.89 9.53 -0.51
N ILE A 128 -4.36 8.76 0.47
CA ILE A 128 -5.37 9.22 1.45
C ILE A 128 -4.75 9.79 2.73
N SER A 129 -3.42 9.76 2.88
CA SER A 129 -2.75 10.31 4.06
C SER A 129 -2.90 11.83 4.14
N PRO A 130 -2.78 12.43 5.34
CA PRO A 130 -2.89 13.88 5.47
C PRO A 130 -1.90 14.66 4.59
N VAL A 131 -0.65 14.22 4.52
CA VAL A 131 0.36 14.92 3.70
C VAL A 131 0.04 14.79 2.21
N ALA A 132 -0.38 13.62 1.75
CA ALA A 132 -0.77 13.43 0.36
C ALA A 132 -1.98 14.31 -0.01
N ARG A 133 -2.99 14.36 0.86
CA ARG A 133 -4.17 15.22 0.65
C ARG A 133 -3.81 16.70 0.56
N ALA A 134 -2.84 17.15 1.36
CA ALA A 134 -2.37 18.52 1.29
C ALA A 134 -1.65 18.81 -0.04
N LEU A 135 -0.85 17.86 -0.51
CA LEU A 135 0.02 18.05 -1.68
C LEU A 135 -0.68 17.82 -3.02
N LEU A 136 -1.66 16.91 -3.08
CA LEU A 136 -2.31 16.57 -4.35
C LEU A 136 -2.88 17.80 -5.07
N LYS A 137 -2.61 17.87 -6.38
CA LYS A 137 -2.98 18.95 -7.30
C LYS A 137 -2.20 20.25 -7.15
N THR A 138 -1.32 20.36 -6.15
CA THR A 138 -0.42 21.52 -6.04
C THR A 138 0.67 21.44 -7.10
N ARG A 139 1.38 22.55 -7.28
CA ARG A 139 2.53 22.66 -8.20
C ARG A 139 3.77 23.09 -7.44
N GLU A 140 4.92 22.90 -8.05
CA GLU A 140 6.17 23.46 -7.52
C GLU A 140 5.98 24.96 -7.24
N GLY A 141 6.44 25.40 -6.06
CA GLY A 141 6.31 26.76 -5.60
C GLY A 141 5.04 27.07 -4.80
N ASP A 142 4.05 26.18 -4.82
CA ASP A 142 2.82 26.37 -4.06
C ASP A 142 3.05 26.16 -2.56
N THR A 143 2.23 26.85 -1.77
CA THR A 143 2.10 26.60 -0.33
C THR A 143 0.82 25.78 -0.10
N ALA A 144 0.91 24.75 0.70
CA ALA A 144 -0.22 23.92 1.06
C ALA A 144 -0.38 23.87 2.58
N ARG A 145 -1.60 23.62 3.03
CA ARG A 145 -1.90 23.50 4.46
C ARG A 145 -1.95 22.02 4.83
N LEU A 146 -1.03 21.61 5.69
CA LEU A 146 -0.99 20.24 6.21
C LEU A 146 -1.77 20.20 7.53
N VAL A 147 -2.86 19.44 7.53
CA VAL A 147 -3.72 19.24 8.70
C VAL A 147 -3.49 17.84 9.25
N THR A 148 -3.00 17.77 10.50
CA THR A 148 -2.78 16.50 11.20
C THR A 148 -3.39 16.58 12.60
N PRO A 149 -3.54 15.44 13.31
CA PRO A 149 -3.97 15.47 14.71
C PRO A 149 -3.05 16.30 15.61
N ALA A 150 -1.76 16.45 15.26
CA ALA A 150 -0.80 17.26 16.00
C ALA A 150 -0.94 18.75 15.77
N GLY A 151 -1.76 19.17 14.80
CA GLY A 151 -1.99 20.58 14.46
C GLY A 151 -1.91 20.83 12.96
N THR A 152 -1.97 22.11 12.62
CA THR A 152 -1.96 22.58 11.23
C THR A 152 -0.70 23.38 10.98
N GLN A 153 -0.04 23.16 9.86
CA GLN A 153 1.11 23.96 9.42
C GLN A 153 1.09 24.16 7.92
N ASP A 154 1.76 25.23 7.48
CA ASP A 154 1.96 25.47 6.06
C ASP A 154 3.23 24.75 5.60
N ILE A 155 3.16 24.14 4.41
CA ILE A 155 4.31 23.50 3.78
C ILE A 155 4.47 24.07 2.38
N GLU A 156 5.72 24.16 1.92
CA GLU A 156 6.05 24.68 0.59
C GLU A 156 6.47 23.53 -0.32
N VAL A 157 5.88 23.45 -1.49
CA VAL A 157 6.23 22.45 -2.51
C VAL A 157 7.50 22.89 -3.23
N ILE A 158 8.59 22.18 -3.02
CA ILE A 158 9.90 22.55 -3.57
C ILE A 158 10.12 21.88 -4.94
N ARG A 159 9.85 20.57 -5.02
CA ARG A 159 10.09 19.82 -6.24
C ARG A 159 9.11 18.68 -6.39
N VAL A 160 8.68 18.44 -7.64
CA VAL A 160 7.79 17.35 -8.01
C VAL A 160 8.51 16.51 -9.07
N SER A 161 8.57 15.21 -8.87
CA SER A 161 9.18 14.31 -9.85
C SER A 161 8.36 13.02 -10.01
N TYR A 162 8.54 12.39 -11.16
CA TYR A 162 7.90 11.13 -11.51
C TYR A 162 8.93 10.19 -12.13
N PRO A 163 8.70 8.86 -12.05
CA PRO A 163 9.60 7.92 -12.71
C PRO A 163 9.57 8.15 -14.22
N ALA A 164 10.69 7.87 -14.88
CA ALA A 164 10.75 7.91 -16.34
C ALA A 164 9.92 6.76 -16.91
N PRO A 165 9.35 6.92 -18.13
CA PRO A 165 8.68 5.82 -18.81
C PRO A 165 9.62 4.64 -18.98
N GLY A 166 9.10 3.42 -18.76
CA GLY A 166 9.88 2.22 -18.96
C GLY A 166 10.21 2.00 -20.44
N PRO A 167 11.18 1.11 -20.75
CA PRO A 167 11.45 0.73 -22.14
C PRO A 167 10.19 0.11 -22.73
N GLY A 168 9.75 0.68 -23.81
CA GLY A 168 8.47 0.44 -24.46
C GLY A 168 8.21 -0.95 -24.96
#